data_718b1c8eb48664bd23f5a04f644aec08
#
_entry.id   718b1c8eb48664bd23f5a04f644aec08
#
_cell.length_a   1.000
_cell.length_b   1.000
_cell.length_c   1.000
_cell.angle_alpha   90.00
_cell.angle_beta   90.00
_cell.angle_gamma   90.00
#
_symmetry.space_group_name_H-M   'P 1'
#
loop_
_entity.id
_entity.type
_entity.pdbx_description
1 polymer ?
#
loop_
_entity_poly.entity_id
_entity_poly.type
_entity_poly.pdbx_seq_one_letter_code
_entity_poly.pdbx_strand_id
1 'polypeptide(L)'
;MQNKHKGFTLIELMVTIAVMAIIAMMAAPSFMQQIRRMQLNNDAQEVVQLAIETRSEAIFRKQNRQIILTSSTGSGFKNWQPSENTNWVTTAIPDAMTYNFFGYLIEDADCVILEHVKDNSLHAVIRFNKNGSVIYNKTATGCAG
;
A
#
# COMPACT_ATOMS: atom_id res chain seq x y z
N MET A 1 41.62 37.07 29.38
CA MET A 1 41.46 35.60 29.48
C MET A 1 41.21 35.04 28.08
N GLN A 2 42.20 34.35 27.49
CA GLN A 2 42.04 33.72 26.17
C GLN A 2 41.40 32.35 26.35
N ASN A 3 40.18 32.17 25.83
CA ASN A 3 39.54 30.86 25.76
C ASN A 3 40.25 30.05 24.68
N LYS A 4 41.05 29.06 25.09
CA LYS A 4 41.61 28.04 24.21
C LYS A 4 40.46 27.17 23.69
N HIS A 5 40.05 27.40 22.45
CA HIS A 5 39.19 26.43 21.72
C HIS A 5 40.01 25.16 21.46
N LYS A 6 39.68 24.09 22.18
CA LYS A 6 40.23 22.76 21.91
C LYS A 6 39.54 22.25 20.62
N GLY A 7 40.29 22.16 19.53
CA GLY A 7 39.82 21.51 18.31
C GLY A 7 39.82 20.00 18.44
N PHE A 8 38.99 19.33 17.67
CA PHE A 8 38.98 17.87 17.58
C PHE A 8 40.29 17.33 17.01
N THR A 9 40.73 16.19 17.52
CA THR A 9 41.89 15.49 16.97
C THR A 9 41.48 14.67 15.77
N LEU A 10 42.40 14.44 14.82
CA LEU A 10 42.17 13.62 13.63
C LEU A 10 41.78 12.18 14.02
N ILE A 11 42.38 11.65 15.07
CA ILE A 11 42.07 10.29 15.55
C ILE A 11 40.63 10.21 16.12
N GLU A 12 40.16 11.23 16.79
CA GLU A 12 38.79 11.28 17.33
C GLU A 12 37.75 11.30 16.21
N LEU A 13 38.04 12.04 15.12
CA LEU A 13 37.19 12.02 13.93
C LEU A 13 37.17 10.64 13.29
N MET A 14 38.34 9.99 13.15
CA MET A 14 38.41 8.64 12.56
C MET A 14 37.62 7.60 13.38
N VAL A 15 37.73 7.65 14.70
CA VAL A 15 36.99 6.74 15.60
C VAL A 15 35.47 7.01 15.51
N THR A 16 35.06 8.25 15.48
CA THR A 16 33.62 8.56 15.39
C THR A 16 32.99 8.09 14.09
N ILE A 17 33.64 8.27 12.93
CA ILE A 17 33.13 7.75 11.65
C ILE A 17 33.15 6.24 11.61
N ALA A 18 34.13 5.55 12.20
CA ALA A 18 34.17 4.11 12.27
C ALA A 18 32.99 3.55 13.10
N VAL A 19 32.71 4.12 14.26
CA VAL A 19 31.57 3.74 15.10
C VAL A 19 30.25 4.00 14.38
N MET A 20 30.09 5.17 13.73
CA MET A 20 28.91 5.48 12.93
C MET A 20 28.68 4.49 11.79
N ALA A 21 29.74 4.06 11.12
CA ALA A 21 29.64 3.05 10.04
C ALA A 21 29.12 1.71 10.56
N ILE A 22 29.57 1.25 11.72
CA ILE A 22 29.09 0.01 12.36
C ILE A 22 27.60 0.10 12.70
N ILE A 23 27.18 1.21 13.31
CA ILE A 23 25.75 1.43 13.66
C ILE A 23 24.89 1.48 12.39
N ALA A 24 25.35 2.17 11.35
CA ALA A 24 24.63 2.28 10.09
C ALA A 24 24.40 0.93 9.41
N MET A 25 25.37 0.02 9.46
CA MET A 25 25.22 -1.33 8.89
C MET A 25 24.13 -2.15 9.58
N MET A 26 23.90 -1.97 10.87
CA MET A 26 22.85 -2.67 11.62
C MET A 26 21.46 -2.06 11.40
N ALA A 27 21.39 -0.74 11.20
CA ALA A 27 20.13 -0.02 11.04
C ALA A 27 19.55 -0.11 9.60
N ALA A 28 20.40 -0.23 8.59
CA ALA A 28 20.00 -0.19 7.18
C ALA A 28 18.95 -1.25 6.78
N PRO A 29 19.07 -2.55 7.15
CA PRO A 29 18.10 -3.56 6.73
C PRO A 29 16.70 -3.34 7.32
N SER A 30 16.60 -2.93 8.57
CA SER A 30 15.31 -2.66 9.23
C SER A 30 14.60 -1.45 8.63
N PHE A 31 15.34 -0.44 8.23
CA PHE A 31 14.81 0.76 7.58
C PHE A 31 14.24 0.45 6.19
N MET A 32 14.93 -0.38 5.41
CA MET A 32 14.45 -0.80 4.09
C MET A 32 13.15 -1.61 4.17
N GLN A 33 13.02 -2.48 5.17
CA GLN A 33 11.77 -3.23 5.39
C GLN A 33 10.61 -2.29 5.75
N GLN A 34 10.87 -1.26 6.55
CA GLN A 34 9.87 -0.25 6.89
C GLN A 34 9.39 0.53 5.67
N ILE A 35 10.30 0.91 4.77
CA ILE A 35 9.96 1.59 3.51
C ILE A 35 9.06 0.69 2.65
N ARG A 36 9.41 -0.58 2.47
CA ARG A 36 8.61 -1.53 1.69
C ARG A 36 7.19 -1.70 2.24
N ARG A 37 7.07 -1.81 3.57
CA ARG A 37 5.75 -1.85 4.23
C ARG A 37 4.94 -0.58 3.99
N MET A 38 5.60 0.58 4.01
CA MET A 38 4.94 1.85 3.78
C MET A 38 4.44 1.96 2.33
N GLN A 39 5.23 1.54 1.33
CA GLN A 39 4.83 1.52 -0.07
C GLN A 39 3.61 0.63 -0.28
N LEU A 40 3.66 -0.61 0.22
CA LEU A 40 2.54 -1.54 0.14
C LEU A 40 1.26 -1.02 0.83
N ASN A 41 1.42 -0.40 2.00
CA ASN A 41 0.30 0.20 2.72
C ASN A 41 -0.33 1.37 1.96
N ASN A 42 0.48 2.20 1.30
CA ASN A 42 0.00 3.32 0.51
C ASN A 42 -0.86 2.82 -0.67
N ASP A 43 -0.35 1.88 -1.44
CA ASP A 43 -1.09 1.29 -2.57
C ASP A 43 -2.41 0.65 -2.11
N ALA A 44 -2.39 -0.10 -1.00
CA ALA A 44 -3.60 -0.69 -0.45
C ALA A 44 -4.63 0.37 0.01
N GLN A 45 -4.16 1.46 0.61
CA GLN A 45 -5.03 2.56 1.03
C GLN A 45 -5.63 3.31 -0.15
N GLU A 46 -4.90 3.45 -1.25
CA GLU A 46 -5.41 4.05 -2.48
C GLU A 46 -6.59 3.25 -3.05
N VAL A 47 -6.48 1.92 -3.09
CA VAL A 47 -7.59 1.04 -3.51
C VAL A 47 -8.81 1.24 -2.61
N VAL A 48 -8.61 1.25 -1.29
CA VAL A 48 -9.71 1.45 -0.32
C VAL A 48 -10.36 2.81 -0.50
N GLN A 49 -9.56 3.87 -0.66
CA GLN A 49 -10.07 5.22 -0.86
C GLN A 49 -10.86 5.32 -2.16
N LEU A 50 -10.34 4.74 -3.25
CA LEU A 50 -11.01 4.70 -4.53
C LEU A 50 -12.36 3.97 -4.46
N ALA A 51 -12.41 2.87 -3.70
CA ALA A 51 -13.62 2.11 -3.47
C ALA A 51 -14.70 2.93 -2.71
N ILE A 52 -14.29 3.62 -1.65
CA ILE A 52 -15.17 4.50 -0.87
C ILE A 52 -15.71 5.64 -1.73
N GLU A 53 -14.84 6.25 -2.53
CA GLU A 53 -15.20 7.35 -3.43
C GLU A 53 -16.16 6.88 -4.53
N THR A 54 -15.87 5.74 -5.16
CA THR A 54 -16.72 5.16 -6.22
C THR A 54 -18.11 4.80 -5.68
N ARG A 55 -18.16 4.21 -4.47
CA ARG A 55 -19.42 3.94 -3.77
C ARG A 55 -20.21 5.21 -3.50
N SER A 56 -19.55 6.24 -3.01
CA SER A 56 -20.17 7.53 -2.72
C SER A 56 -20.72 8.19 -3.99
N GLU A 57 -19.99 8.12 -5.10
CA GLU A 57 -20.46 8.60 -6.39
C GLU A 57 -21.67 7.82 -6.91
N ALA A 58 -21.69 6.48 -6.73
CA ALA A 58 -22.81 5.65 -7.14
C ALA A 58 -24.10 6.08 -6.43
N ILE A 59 -24.03 6.30 -5.12
CA ILE A 59 -25.16 6.76 -4.31
C ILE A 59 -25.60 8.19 -4.70
N PHE A 60 -24.64 9.09 -4.81
CA PHE A 60 -24.91 10.50 -5.09
C PHE A 60 -25.52 10.71 -6.48
N ARG A 61 -24.96 10.03 -7.50
CA ARG A 61 -25.44 10.15 -8.90
C ARG A 61 -26.61 9.21 -9.21
N LYS A 62 -27.00 8.35 -8.28
CA LYS A 62 -28.03 7.31 -8.46
C LYS A 62 -27.81 6.44 -9.69
N GLN A 63 -26.54 6.07 -9.94
CA GLN A 63 -26.10 5.27 -11.08
C GLN A 63 -25.06 4.26 -10.62
N ASN A 64 -25.00 3.11 -11.28
CA ASN A 64 -23.92 2.16 -11.03
C ASN A 64 -22.57 2.79 -11.40
N ARG A 65 -21.55 2.54 -10.56
CA ARG A 65 -20.17 2.98 -10.74
C ARG A 65 -19.22 1.84 -10.54
N GLN A 66 -18.14 1.82 -11.31
CA GLN A 66 -17.17 0.72 -11.32
C GLN A 66 -15.77 1.21 -11.02
N ILE A 67 -15.01 0.35 -10.34
CA ILE A 67 -13.56 0.41 -10.27
C ILE A 67 -13.03 -0.72 -11.14
N ILE A 68 -12.13 -0.41 -12.06
CA ILE A 68 -11.44 -1.40 -12.88
C ILE A 68 -10.07 -1.64 -12.25
N LEU A 69 -9.81 -2.90 -11.90
CA LEU A 69 -8.56 -3.37 -11.28
C LEU A 69 -7.58 -3.98 -12.29
N THR A 70 -8.02 -4.16 -13.52
CA THR A 70 -7.20 -4.62 -14.65
C THR A 70 -6.97 -3.51 -15.66
N SER A 71 -6.05 -3.70 -16.60
CA SER A 71 -5.60 -2.69 -17.56
C SER A 71 -6.61 -2.36 -18.68
N SER A 72 -7.90 -2.34 -18.41
CA SER A 72 -8.88 -1.98 -19.43
C SER A 72 -9.12 -0.46 -19.46
N THR A 73 -9.02 0.13 -20.64
CA THR A 73 -9.36 1.52 -20.91
C THR A 73 -10.85 1.64 -21.18
N GLY A 74 -11.61 2.12 -20.20
CA GLY A 74 -13.04 2.43 -20.33
C GLY A 74 -13.33 3.88 -19.95
N SER A 75 -14.19 4.56 -20.71
CA SER A 75 -14.65 5.91 -20.38
C SER A 75 -15.72 5.84 -19.27
N GLY A 76 -15.55 6.62 -18.22
CA GLY A 76 -16.53 6.74 -17.12
C GLY A 76 -16.29 5.84 -15.92
N PHE A 77 -15.15 5.12 -15.87
CA PHE A 77 -14.75 4.24 -14.78
C PHE A 77 -13.48 4.75 -14.12
N LYS A 78 -13.31 4.43 -12.83
CA LYS A 78 -12.05 4.67 -12.13
C LYS A 78 -11.16 3.45 -12.32
N ASN A 79 -9.95 3.66 -12.81
CA ASN A 79 -8.95 2.62 -12.97
C ASN A 79 -7.93 2.72 -11.85
N TRP A 80 -7.55 1.57 -11.31
CA TRP A 80 -6.42 1.48 -10.41
C TRP A 80 -5.53 0.30 -10.79
N GLN A 81 -4.23 0.51 -10.72
CA GLN A 81 -3.22 -0.52 -10.96
C GLN A 81 -2.14 -0.43 -9.89
N PRO A 82 -1.53 -1.57 -9.53
CA PRO A 82 -0.38 -1.57 -8.64
C PRO A 82 0.73 -0.64 -9.14
N SER A 83 1.43 0.00 -8.21
CA SER A 83 2.63 0.76 -8.52
C SER A 83 3.76 -0.15 -8.98
N GLU A 84 4.88 0.43 -9.40
CA GLU A 84 6.10 -0.35 -9.75
C GLU A 84 6.67 -1.17 -8.56
N ASN A 85 6.23 -0.88 -7.34
CA ASN A 85 6.70 -1.53 -6.12
C ASN A 85 5.81 -2.68 -5.64
N THR A 86 4.60 -2.82 -6.19
CA THR A 86 3.61 -3.81 -5.76
C THR A 86 3.04 -4.57 -6.94
N ASN A 87 2.59 -5.80 -6.68
CA ASN A 87 1.91 -6.65 -7.64
C ASN A 87 0.68 -7.29 -7.02
N TRP A 88 -0.27 -7.71 -7.87
CA TRP A 88 -1.36 -8.59 -7.46
C TRP A 88 -0.85 -10.02 -7.27
N VAL A 89 -1.20 -10.64 -6.13
CA VAL A 89 -0.94 -12.06 -5.87
C VAL A 89 -2.07 -12.94 -6.38
N THR A 90 -3.28 -12.41 -6.38
CA THR A 90 -4.48 -13.16 -6.73
C THR A 90 -4.48 -13.49 -8.21
N THR A 91 -4.55 -14.78 -8.57
CA THR A 91 -4.59 -15.25 -9.96
C THR A 91 -5.92 -14.96 -10.66
N ALA A 92 -6.97 -14.70 -9.89
CA ALA A 92 -8.30 -14.31 -10.38
C ALA A 92 -8.66 -12.94 -9.75
N ILE A 93 -8.04 -11.88 -10.28
CA ILE A 93 -8.44 -10.52 -9.93
C ILE A 93 -9.76 -10.24 -10.66
N PRO A 94 -10.82 -9.79 -9.96
CA PRO A 94 -12.02 -9.36 -10.65
C PRO A 94 -11.70 -8.19 -11.58
N ASP A 95 -12.18 -8.25 -12.81
CA ASP A 95 -11.92 -7.19 -13.80
C ASP A 95 -12.43 -5.85 -13.31
N ALA A 96 -13.56 -5.86 -12.64
CA ALA A 96 -14.18 -4.67 -12.07
C ALA A 96 -14.96 -4.99 -10.79
N MET A 97 -15.05 -3.99 -9.92
CA MET A 97 -15.95 -3.96 -8.76
C MET A 97 -17.01 -2.90 -9.00
N THR A 98 -18.29 -3.30 -9.08
CA THR A 98 -19.41 -2.41 -9.39
C THR A 98 -20.24 -2.12 -8.16
N TYR A 99 -20.38 -0.85 -7.82
CA TYR A 99 -21.32 -0.38 -6.80
C TYR A 99 -22.62 0.05 -7.46
N ASN A 100 -23.75 -0.46 -6.96
CA ASN A 100 -25.06 -0.01 -7.37
C ASN A 100 -25.42 1.33 -6.73
N PHE A 101 -26.52 1.93 -7.16
CA PHE A 101 -26.99 3.22 -6.66
C PHE A 101 -27.43 3.24 -5.19
N PHE A 102 -27.53 2.08 -4.53
CA PHE A 102 -27.72 1.96 -3.07
C PHE A 102 -26.37 1.84 -2.34
N GLY A 103 -25.27 1.70 -3.04
CA GLY A 103 -23.94 1.52 -2.48
C GLY A 103 -23.59 0.09 -2.09
N TYR A 104 -24.31 -0.90 -2.60
CA TYR A 104 -23.97 -2.32 -2.47
C TYR A 104 -23.10 -2.78 -3.64
N LEU A 105 -22.23 -3.73 -3.37
CA LEU A 105 -21.46 -4.40 -4.42
C LEU A 105 -22.39 -5.32 -5.24
N ILE A 106 -22.32 -5.24 -6.57
CA ILE A 106 -23.13 -6.08 -7.47
C ILE A 106 -22.53 -7.48 -7.54
N GLU A 107 -21.22 -7.56 -7.71
CA GLU A 107 -20.46 -8.81 -7.69
C GLU A 107 -20.51 -9.43 -6.30
N ASP A 108 -20.21 -10.71 -6.19
CA ASP A 108 -20.05 -11.35 -4.89
C ASP A 108 -18.86 -10.74 -4.13
N ALA A 109 -18.91 -10.85 -2.79
CA ALA A 109 -17.82 -10.36 -1.95
C ALA A 109 -16.51 -11.01 -2.40
N ASP A 110 -15.51 -10.19 -2.62
CA ASP A 110 -14.22 -10.64 -3.13
C ASP A 110 -13.05 -10.10 -2.30
N CYS A 111 -11.93 -10.77 -2.43
CA CYS A 111 -10.73 -10.45 -1.69
C CYS A 111 -9.54 -10.42 -2.65
N VAL A 112 -8.84 -9.30 -2.65
CA VAL A 112 -7.64 -9.11 -3.44
C VAL A 112 -6.43 -8.96 -2.53
N ILE A 113 -5.28 -9.44 -2.98
CA ILE A 113 -4.04 -9.41 -2.24
C ILE A 113 -2.99 -8.69 -3.09
N LEU A 114 -2.38 -7.68 -2.48
CA LEU A 114 -1.16 -7.04 -2.99
C LEU A 114 0.05 -7.60 -2.27
N GLU A 115 1.14 -7.80 -2.99
CA GLU A 115 2.46 -8.12 -2.44
C GLU A 115 3.48 -7.07 -2.87
N HIS A 116 4.57 -6.96 -2.12
CA HIS A 116 5.68 -6.09 -2.50
C HIS A 116 6.66 -6.82 -3.41
N VAL A 117 6.99 -6.25 -4.58
CA VAL A 117 7.86 -6.85 -5.62
C VAL A 117 9.21 -7.35 -5.09
N LYS A 118 9.79 -6.67 -4.10
CA LYS A 118 11.10 -7.01 -3.50
C LYS A 118 11.00 -7.81 -2.21
N ASP A 119 9.78 -8.14 -1.76
CA ASP A 119 9.58 -8.87 -0.49
C ASP A 119 8.21 -9.57 -0.49
N ASN A 120 8.19 -10.78 -1.03
CA ASN A 120 6.98 -11.60 -1.16
C ASN A 120 6.41 -12.08 0.19
N SER A 121 7.05 -11.74 1.31
CA SER A 121 6.49 -11.99 2.65
C SER A 121 5.54 -10.87 3.11
N LEU A 122 5.58 -9.73 2.44
CA LEU A 122 4.74 -8.58 2.75
C LEU A 122 3.47 -8.58 1.89
N HIS A 123 2.34 -8.80 2.54
CA HIS A 123 1.02 -8.81 1.92
C HIS A 123 0.12 -7.71 2.46
N ALA A 124 -0.77 -7.22 1.62
CA ALA A 124 -1.87 -6.33 1.97
C ALA A 124 -3.17 -6.96 1.46
N VAL A 125 -4.03 -7.35 2.37
CA VAL A 125 -5.31 -8.01 2.04
C VAL A 125 -6.43 -7.00 2.07
N ILE A 126 -7.13 -6.85 0.94
CA ILE A 126 -8.26 -5.93 0.78
C ILE A 126 -9.50 -6.76 0.49
N ARG A 127 -10.51 -6.66 1.34
CA ARG A 127 -11.76 -7.39 1.20
C ARG A 127 -12.90 -6.43 0.86
N PHE A 128 -13.59 -6.74 -0.24
CA PHE A 128 -14.80 -6.06 -0.68
C PHE A 128 -16.01 -6.86 -0.22
N ASN A 129 -16.87 -6.28 0.57
CA ASN A 129 -18.06 -6.93 1.10
C ASN A 129 -19.30 -6.58 0.28
N LYS A 130 -20.27 -7.49 0.22
CA LYS A 130 -21.54 -7.31 -0.49
C LYS A 130 -22.31 -6.06 -0.06
N ASN A 131 -22.19 -5.66 1.21
CA ASN A 131 -22.80 -4.44 1.74
C ASN A 131 -22.10 -3.14 1.27
N GLY A 132 -21.09 -3.25 0.40
CA GLY A 132 -20.31 -2.15 -0.14
C GLY A 132 -19.21 -1.63 0.79
N SER A 133 -18.97 -2.27 1.95
CA SER A 133 -17.83 -1.92 2.78
C SER A 133 -16.54 -2.55 2.25
N VAL A 134 -15.43 -1.82 2.40
CA VAL A 134 -14.09 -2.31 2.06
C VAL A 134 -13.25 -2.34 3.31
N ILE A 135 -12.57 -3.44 3.55
CA ILE A 135 -11.73 -3.65 4.73
C ILE A 135 -10.31 -3.93 4.26
N TYR A 136 -9.36 -3.16 4.77
CA TYR A 136 -7.94 -3.41 4.61
C TYR A 136 -7.38 -4.05 5.87
N ASN A 137 -6.76 -5.23 5.72
CA ASN A 137 -6.11 -5.93 6.83
C ASN A 137 -4.59 -5.98 6.59
N LYS A 138 -3.84 -5.28 7.45
CA LYS A 138 -2.36 -5.18 7.40
C LYS A 138 -1.65 -6.43 7.88
N THR A 139 -2.32 -7.30 8.64
CA THR A 139 -1.73 -8.47 9.28
C THR A 139 -2.15 -9.79 8.65
N ALA A 140 -3.18 -9.76 7.80
CA ALA A 140 -3.62 -10.94 7.09
C ALA A 140 -2.61 -11.32 6.00
N THR A 141 -2.35 -12.61 5.88
CA THR A 141 -1.49 -13.18 4.84
C THR A 141 -2.28 -13.76 3.67
N GLY A 142 -3.61 -13.80 3.77
CA GLY A 142 -4.50 -14.36 2.77
C GLY A 142 -5.95 -14.00 2.96
N CYS A 143 -6.78 -14.41 2.01
CA CYS A 143 -8.22 -14.15 1.99
C CYS A 143 -9.04 -15.06 2.92
N ALA A 144 -8.46 -16.17 3.37
CA ALA A 144 -9.07 -17.04 4.36
C ALA A 144 -8.86 -16.43 5.76
N GLY A 145 -9.90 -15.94 6.38
CA GLY A 145 -9.93 -15.39 7.72
C GLY A 145 -11.33 -15.41 8.28
#